data_358f574a79b5526c1fc01f349f93f035
#
_entry.id   358f574a79b5526c1fc01f349f93f035
#
_cell.length_a   1.000
_cell.length_b   1.000
_cell.length_c   1.000
_cell.angle_alpha   90.00
_cell.angle_beta   90.00
_cell.angle_gamma   90.00
#
_symmetry.space_group_name_H-M   'P 1'
#
loop_
_entity.id
_entity.type
_entity.pdbx_description
1 polymer ?
#
loop_
_entity_poly.entity_id
_entity_poly.type
_entity_poly.pdbx_seq_one_letter_code
_entity_poly.pdbx_strand_id
1 'polypeptide(L)'
;MFAIDIQDQILDKLNTLIVVLNKSGSIEYVSKSAQQLLGYNPQDLLGNAWWEIIRFSKPEGEEVKHKILKAFGHQSITTQTFEHKLKTSADGTKWVRWNVSYLNEEQLIGIGYDITDAKQSEKRLIESNKQLLEQNKDITDSIYYAQRIQQSILQTQKQLSEYFEESFLLYKPKDIVSGDYYWFYEDEIYKYIAVVDCTGHGVPGAMMSMVANSMFKEVFINRKTTNPSEILKALDEELAKSINKNQDATFNDGMEVSLIRIDKQTHELAFAGAFRSILIANKFGISELKGSRYPIGFYSGIEKTFETQLIQLQKNDSIYLFTDGFIDQFGGEKNKKLNKTNFKDLLSTINEMNMDEQEAFLEYSFNNWKQNLDQTDDVLVVGIRV
;
A
#
# COMPACT_ATOMS: atom_id res chain seq x y z
N MET A 1 -30.86 10.54 -58.57
CA MET A 1 -31.21 9.20 -58.08
C MET A 1 -30.07 8.53 -57.26
N PHE A 2 -28.80 8.65 -57.67
CA PHE A 2 -27.66 8.05 -56.92
C PHE A 2 -27.35 8.65 -55.54
N ALA A 3 -27.67 9.91 -55.26
CA ALA A 3 -27.31 10.55 -54.00
C ALA A 3 -28.23 10.16 -52.82
N ILE A 4 -29.49 9.81 -53.07
CA ILE A 4 -30.46 9.40 -52.06
C ILE A 4 -30.17 7.98 -51.56
N ASP A 5 -29.71 7.11 -52.43
CA ASP A 5 -29.41 5.71 -52.11
C ASP A 5 -28.15 5.57 -51.21
N ILE A 6 -27.16 6.47 -51.35
CA ILE A 6 -25.96 6.48 -50.48
C ILE A 6 -26.26 6.99 -49.08
N GLN A 7 -27.18 7.98 -48.94
CA GLN A 7 -27.58 8.49 -47.62
C GLN A 7 -28.33 7.44 -46.81
N ASP A 8 -29.29 6.74 -47.43
CA ASP A 8 -30.00 5.64 -46.79
C ASP A 8 -29.08 4.48 -46.41
N GLN A 9 -28.12 4.12 -47.27
CA GLN A 9 -27.15 3.06 -46.97
C GLN A 9 -26.18 3.43 -45.83
N ILE A 10 -25.80 4.70 -45.70
CA ILE A 10 -24.96 5.18 -44.58
C ILE A 10 -25.75 5.14 -43.29
N LEU A 11 -26.97 5.62 -43.27
CA LEU A 11 -27.86 5.60 -42.10
C LEU A 11 -28.15 4.19 -41.59
N ASP A 12 -28.40 3.27 -42.55
CA ASP A 12 -28.61 1.85 -42.21
C ASP A 12 -27.39 1.16 -41.61
N LYS A 13 -26.16 1.61 -41.95
CA LYS A 13 -24.89 1.03 -41.43
C LYS A 13 -24.45 1.62 -40.10
N LEU A 14 -24.98 2.78 -39.69
CA LEU A 14 -24.57 3.46 -38.47
C LEU A 14 -25.09 2.83 -37.17
N ASN A 15 -25.96 1.81 -37.28
CA ASN A 15 -26.59 1.12 -36.13
C ASN A 15 -27.20 2.10 -35.11
N THR A 16 -27.78 3.20 -35.63
CA THR A 16 -28.27 4.34 -34.87
C THR A 16 -29.77 4.49 -35.08
N LEU A 17 -30.54 4.62 -34.02
CA LEU A 17 -31.96 4.91 -34.13
C LEU A 17 -32.17 6.34 -34.59
N ILE A 18 -32.89 6.55 -35.66
CA ILE A 18 -33.32 7.89 -36.09
C ILE A 18 -34.84 7.93 -36.07
N VAL A 19 -35.35 8.93 -35.39
CA VAL A 19 -36.83 9.14 -35.27
C VAL A 19 -37.12 10.61 -35.60
N VAL A 20 -38.07 10.84 -36.49
CA VAL A 20 -38.57 12.19 -36.76
C VAL A 20 -40.02 12.28 -36.26
N LEU A 21 -40.29 13.35 -35.53
CA LEU A 21 -41.61 13.61 -34.97
C LEU A 21 -42.03 15.06 -35.29
N ASN A 22 -43.33 15.26 -35.45
CA ASN A 22 -43.94 16.57 -35.69
C ASN A 22 -44.23 17.31 -34.36
N LYS A 23 -44.71 18.55 -34.44
CA LYS A 23 -45.06 19.39 -33.28
C LYS A 23 -46.10 18.79 -32.33
N SER A 24 -46.92 17.85 -32.79
CA SER A 24 -47.87 17.15 -31.92
C SER A 24 -47.24 15.93 -31.22
N GLY A 25 -45.99 15.59 -31.55
CA GLY A 25 -45.26 14.42 -31.05
C GLY A 25 -45.65 13.13 -31.78
N SER A 26 -46.33 13.21 -32.92
CA SER A 26 -46.59 12.06 -33.78
C SER A 26 -45.32 11.71 -34.56
N ILE A 27 -44.95 10.43 -34.57
CA ILE A 27 -43.78 9.92 -35.28
C ILE A 27 -44.06 9.80 -36.76
N GLU A 28 -43.27 10.47 -37.57
CA GLU A 28 -43.40 10.47 -39.04
C GLU A 28 -42.36 9.59 -39.73
N TYR A 29 -41.21 9.34 -39.06
CA TYR A 29 -40.16 8.48 -39.60
C TYR A 29 -39.44 7.73 -38.49
N VAL A 30 -39.10 6.48 -38.75
CA VAL A 30 -38.24 5.64 -37.93
C VAL A 30 -37.25 4.92 -38.86
N SER A 31 -35.96 4.96 -38.56
CA SER A 31 -34.93 4.30 -39.34
C SER A 31 -35.08 2.77 -39.32
N LYS A 32 -34.62 2.09 -40.37
CA LYS A 32 -34.61 0.62 -40.48
C LYS A 32 -33.78 -0.05 -39.36
N SER A 33 -32.85 0.64 -38.76
CA SER A 33 -32.07 0.19 -37.59
C SER A 33 -32.94 -0.15 -36.39
N ALA A 34 -34.18 0.34 -36.29
CA ALA A 34 -35.14 -0.04 -35.25
C ALA A 34 -35.43 -1.54 -35.25
N GLN A 35 -35.44 -2.18 -36.41
CA GLN A 35 -35.64 -3.63 -36.51
C GLN A 35 -34.44 -4.41 -35.95
N GLN A 36 -33.22 -3.93 -36.22
CA GLN A 36 -32.00 -4.59 -35.70
C GLN A 36 -31.80 -4.35 -34.19
N LEU A 37 -32.05 -3.13 -33.73
CA LEU A 37 -31.82 -2.75 -32.35
C LEU A 37 -32.93 -3.10 -31.39
N LEU A 38 -34.18 -2.94 -31.81
CA LEU A 38 -35.36 -3.12 -30.97
C LEU A 38 -36.24 -4.32 -31.38
N GLY A 39 -36.03 -4.86 -32.59
CA GLY A 39 -36.79 -5.98 -33.14
C GLY A 39 -38.17 -5.62 -33.71
N TYR A 40 -38.55 -4.33 -33.75
CA TYR A 40 -39.85 -3.90 -34.33
C TYR A 40 -39.66 -3.44 -35.77
N ASN A 41 -40.71 -3.70 -36.60
CA ASN A 41 -40.75 -3.12 -37.93
C ASN A 41 -40.93 -1.59 -37.80
N PRO A 42 -40.12 -0.74 -38.45
CA PRO A 42 -40.29 0.71 -38.43
C PRO A 42 -41.70 1.22 -38.69
N GLN A 43 -42.46 0.56 -39.59
CA GLN A 43 -43.82 0.95 -39.94
C GLN A 43 -44.80 0.79 -38.77
N ASP A 44 -44.56 -0.20 -37.89
CA ASP A 44 -45.40 -0.45 -36.73
C ASP A 44 -45.17 0.57 -35.59
N LEU A 45 -44.13 1.41 -35.72
CA LEU A 45 -43.74 2.40 -34.73
C LEU A 45 -44.16 3.85 -35.12
N LEU A 46 -44.82 4.04 -36.22
CA LEU A 46 -45.28 5.34 -36.68
C LEU A 46 -46.43 5.91 -35.85
N GLY A 47 -46.65 7.21 -35.93
CA GLY A 47 -47.70 7.89 -35.20
C GLY A 47 -47.50 7.90 -33.70
N ASN A 48 -48.49 7.49 -32.93
CA ASN A 48 -48.40 7.35 -31.48
C ASN A 48 -47.90 5.97 -31.05
N ALA A 49 -47.81 4.99 -31.97
CA ALA A 49 -47.38 3.65 -31.65
C ALA A 49 -45.99 3.56 -30.99
N TRP A 50 -45.06 4.45 -31.40
CA TRP A 50 -43.75 4.59 -30.76
C TRP A 50 -43.87 4.76 -29.24
N TRP A 51 -44.74 5.65 -28.78
CA TRP A 51 -44.88 5.97 -27.36
C TRP A 51 -45.56 4.86 -26.57
N GLU A 52 -46.39 4.03 -27.23
CA GLU A 52 -47.10 2.95 -26.59
C GLU A 52 -46.36 1.63 -26.61
N ILE A 53 -45.67 1.31 -27.70
CA ILE A 53 -45.01 0.00 -27.90
C ILE A 53 -43.68 -0.11 -27.25
N ILE A 54 -42.81 0.91 -27.41
CA ILE A 54 -41.40 0.84 -26.94
C ILE A 54 -41.22 1.27 -25.48
N ARG A 55 -42.28 1.67 -24.80
CA ARG A 55 -42.29 2.09 -23.40
C ARG A 55 -42.88 0.98 -22.52
N PHE A 56 -42.53 1.02 -21.23
CA PHE A 56 -43.01 0.03 -20.27
C PHE A 56 -44.48 0.25 -19.87
N SER A 57 -45.00 1.47 -20.02
CA SER A 57 -46.39 1.81 -19.79
C SER A 57 -46.84 3.01 -20.63
N LYS A 58 -48.16 3.13 -20.91
CA LYS A 58 -48.75 4.30 -21.60
C LYS A 58 -48.47 5.62 -20.86
N PRO A 59 -48.65 5.72 -19.52
CA PRO A 59 -48.34 6.95 -18.79
C PRO A 59 -46.87 7.39 -18.94
N GLU A 60 -45.90 6.44 -18.92
CA GLU A 60 -44.48 6.75 -19.16
C GLU A 60 -44.23 7.31 -20.56
N GLY A 61 -44.88 6.71 -21.57
CA GLY A 61 -44.79 7.20 -22.95
C GLY A 61 -45.26 8.63 -23.11
N GLU A 62 -46.44 8.94 -22.55
CA GLU A 62 -47.00 10.30 -22.57
C GLU A 62 -46.16 11.30 -21.77
N GLU A 63 -45.60 10.91 -20.63
CA GLU A 63 -44.71 11.76 -19.83
C GLU A 63 -43.47 12.12 -20.62
N VAL A 64 -42.80 11.14 -21.25
CA VAL A 64 -41.59 11.38 -22.04
C VAL A 64 -41.86 12.24 -23.24
N LYS A 65 -42.99 11.93 -23.97
CA LYS A 65 -43.47 12.74 -25.09
C LYS A 65 -43.64 14.20 -24.64
N HIS A 66 -44.35 14.43 -23.53
CA HIS A 66 -44.60 15.76 -23.00
C HIS A 66 -43.32 16.49 -22.61
N LYS A 67 -42.37 15.81 -21.97
CA LYS A 67 -41.06 16.39 -21.61
C LYS A 67 -40.27 16.83 -22.86
N ILE A 68 -40.24 16.02 -23.91
CA ILE A 68 -39.56 16.34 -25.16
C ILE A 68 -40.22 17.57 -25.80
N LEU A 69 -41.52 17.56 -25.95
CA LEU A 69 -42.27 18.67 -26.59
C LEU A 69 -42.17 19.98 -25.80
N LYS A 70 -42.22 19.89 -24.45
CA LYS A 70 -42.04 21.09 -23.58
C LYS A 70 -40.65 21.63 -23.71
N ALA A 71 -39.62 20.81 -23.76
CA ALA A 71 -38.23 21.25 -23.88
C ALA A 71 -37.97 22.02 -25.18
N PHE A 72 -38.69 21.64 -26.27
CA PHE A 72 -38.58 22.30 -27.57
C PHE A 72 -39.60 23.42 -27.77
N GLY A 73 -40.55 23.60 -26.86
CA GLY A 73 -41.47 24.74 -26.89
C GLY A 73 -40.85 26.13 -26.59
N HIS A 74 -39.65 26.14 -26.03
CA HIS A 74 -38.87 27.33 -25.80
C HIS A 74 -37.74 27.42 -26.84
N GLN A 75 -37.84 28.30 -27.81
CA GLN A 75 -36.99 28.48 -29.00
C GLN A 75 -35.47 28.69 -28.76
N SER A 76 -34.97 28.51 -27.55
CA SER A 76 -33.58 28.80 -27.19
C SER A 76 -32.62 27.62 -27.12
N ILE A 77 -33.10 26.36 -27.36
CA ILE A 77 -32.27 25.16 -27.18
C ILE A 77 -32.03 24.46 -28.50
N THR A 78 -30.76 24.38 -28.94
CA THR A 78 -30.38 23.75 -30.22
C THR A 78 -30.33 22.21 -30.18
N THR A 79 -30.00 21.60 -29.04
CA THR A 79 -29.93 20.15 -28.87
C THR A 79 -30.12 19.75 -27.41
N GLN A 80 -30.87 18.68 -27.14
CA GLN A 80 -31.02 18.10 -25.81
C GLN A 80 -30.65 16.60 -25.83
N THR A 81 -30.01 16.16 -24.74
CA THR A 81 -29.63 14.75 -24.56
C THR A 81 -30.48 14.11 -23.47
N PHE A 82 -31.02 12.93 -23.77
CA PHE A 82 -31.82 12.12 -22.85
C PHE A 82 -31.33 10.68 -22.87
N GLU A 83 -31.40 9.99 -21.74
CA GLU A 83 -31.17 8.54 -21.67
C GLU A 83 -32.42 7.86 -21.18
N HIS A 84 -32.90 6.90 -21.94
CA HIS A 84 -34.11 6.11 -21.61
C HIS A 84 -33.90 4.63 -21.90
N LYS A 85 -34.59 3.81 -21.13
CA LYS A 85 -34.80 2.39 -21.50
C LYS A 85 -35.88 2.28 -22.52
N LEU A 86 -35.66 1.46 -23.52
CA LEU A 86 -36.66 1.08 -24.53
C LEU A 86 -36.94 -0.43 -24.42
N LYS A 87 -38.19 -0.79 -24.61
CA LYS A 87 -38.62 -2.19 -24.69
C LYS A 87 -38.26 -2.74 -26.07
N THR A 88 -37.81 -3.99 -26.13
CA THR A 88 -37.61 -4.70 -27.41
C THR A 88 -38.79 -5.65 -27.68
N SER A 89 -38.97 -6.07 -28.93
CA SER A 89 -40.03 -7.01 -29.33
C SER A 89 -39.91 -8.40 -28.68
N ALA A 90 -38.73 -8.77 -28.20
CA ALA A 90 -38.46 -10.01 -27.49
C ALA A 90 -38.51 -9.84 -25.92
N ASP A 91 -39.28 -8.88 -25.42
CA ASP A 91 -39.43 -8.55 -24.00
C ASP A 91 -38.12 -8.18 -23.28
N GLY A 92 -37.09 -7.89 -24.05
CA GLY A 92 -35.83 -7.36 -23.55
C GLY A 92 -35.85 -5.83 -23.36
N THR A 93 -34.72 -5.28 -22.93
CA THR A 93 -34.56 -3.83 -22.77
C THR A 93 -33.25 -3.35 -23.34
N LYS A 94 -33.28 -2.16 -23.93
CA LYS A 94 -32.11 -1.43 -24.44
C LYS A 94 -32.03 -0.07 -23.78
N TRP A 95 -30.86 0.36 -23.35
CA TRP A 95 -30.58 1.73 -22.97
C TRP A 95 -30.20 2.53 -24.20
N VAL A 96 -30.94 3.59 -24.47
CA VAL A 96 -30.69 4.46 -25.62
C VAL A 96 -30.44 5.88 -25.12
N ARG A 97 -29.31 6.47 -25.55
CA ARG A 97 -29.02 7.89 -25.40
C ARG A 97 -29.48 8.62 -26.64
N TRP A 98 -30.36 9.56 -26.44
CA TRP A 98 -30.97 10.36 -27.50
C TRP A 98 -30.36 11.75 -27.52
N ASN A 99 -29.99 12.20 -28.73
CA ASN A 99 -29.78 13.59 -29.05
C ASN A 99 -30.97 14.08 -29.87
N VAL A 100 -31.75 15.01 -29.34
CA VAL A 100 -32.93 15.56 -29.98
C VAL A 100 -32.68 17.02 -30.34
N SER A 101 -32.99 17.38 -31.58
CA SER A 101 -32.84 18.72 -32.11
C SER A 101 -33.98 19.07 -33.11
N TYR A 102 -34.06 20.35 -33.49
CA TYR A 102 -34.93 20.74 -34.61
C TYR A 102 -34.37 20.21 -35.93
N LEU A 103 -35.18 19.53 -36.72
CA LEU A 103 -34.90 19.21 -38.13
C LEU A 103 -35.26 20.43 -39.01
N ASN A 104 -36.43 21.04 -38.72
CA ASN A 104 -36.94 22.26 -39.31
C ASN A 104 -37.99 22.88 -38.37
N GLU A 105 -38.71 23.94 -38.80
CA GLU A 105 -39.71 24.62 -37.97
C GLU A 105 -40.89 23.76 -37.50
N GLU A 106 -41.17 22.65 -38.20
CA GLU A 106 -42.31 21.80 -37.95
C GLU A 106 -41.94 20.44 -37.36
N GLN A 107 -40.65 20.07 -37.37
CA GLN A 107 -40.22 18.72 -37.05
C GLN A 107 -39.01 18.69 -36.13
N LEU A 108 -38.97 17.70 -35.25
CA LEU A 108 -37.82 17.31 -34.42
C LEU A 108 -37.20 16.03 -34.92
N ILE A 109 -35.91 15.92 -34.83
CA ILE A 109 -35.15 14.70 -35.08
C ILE A 109 -34.53 14.21 -33.79
N GLY A 110 -34.74 12.94 -33.46
CA GLY A 110 -34.06 12.23 -32.39
C GLY A 110 -33.04 11.22 -32.97
N ILE A 111 -31.80 11.34 -32.55
CA ILE A 111 -30.74 10.37 -32.89
C ILE A 111 -30.38 9.59 -31.64
N GLY A 112 -30.67 8.29 -31.65
CA GLY A 112 -30.53 7.39 -30.53
C GLY A 112 -29.37 6.41 -30.70
N TYR A 113 -28.50 6.34 -29.72
CA TYR A 113 -27.35 5.42 -29.63
C TYR A 113 -27.65 4.35 -28.58
N ASP A 114 -27.50 3.06 -28.94
CA ASP A 114 -27.52 1.98 -27.94
C ASP A 114 -26.33 2.09 -27.01
N ILE A 115 -26.59 2.33 -25.73
CA ILE A 115 -25.60 2.42 -24.67
C ILE A 115 -25.74 1.29 -23.64
N THR A 116 -26.44 0.18 -24.03
CA THR A 116 -26.71 -0.93 -23.11
C THR A 116 -25.47 -1.58 -22.59
N ASP A 117 -24.49 -1.86 -23.47
CA ASP A 117 -23.20 -2.46 -23.07
C ASP A 117 -22.39 -1.51 -22.19
N ALA A 118 -22.42 -0.21 -22.49
CA ALA A 118 -21.76 0.80 -21.66
C ALA A 118 -22.36 0.85 -20.24
N LYS A 119 -23.70 0.86 -20.12
CA LYS A 119 -24.40 0.83 -18.83
C LYS A 119 -24.17 -0.46 -18.05
N GLN A 120 -24.11 -1.60 -18.74
CA GLN A 120 -23.78 -2.87 -18.08
C GLN A 120 -22.33 -2.89 -17.58
N SER A 121 -21.40 -2.38 -18.37
CA SER A 121 -19.98 -2.28 -17.99
C SER A 121 -19.78 -1.33 -16.82
N GLU A 122 -20.45 -0.17 -16.83
CA GLU A 122 -20.45 0.78 -15.72
C GLU A 122 -20.96 0.12 -14.42
N LYS A 123 -22.08 -0.59 -14.50
CA LYS A 123 -22.62 -1.31 -13.33
C LYS A 123 -21.68 -2.37 -12.80
N ARG A 124 -21.07 -3.19 -13.68
CA ARG A 124 -20.08 -4.21 -13.28
C ARG A 124 -18.86 -3.58 -12.63
N LEU A 125 -18.38 -2.43 -13.14
CA LEU A 125 -17.27 -1.70 -12.57
C LEU A 125 -17.58 -1.20 -11.16
N ILE A 126 -18.76 -0.63 -10.95
CA ILE A 126 -19.21 -0.16 -9.63
C ILE A 126 -19.28 -1.33 -8.64
N GLU A 127 -19.87 -2.46 -9.04
CA GLU A 127 -19.95 -3.66 -8.19
C GLU A 127 -18.57 -4.23 -7.86
N SER A 128 -17.67 -4.31 -8.86
CA SER A 128 -16.30 -4.78 -8.66
C SER A 128 -15.50 -3.86 -7.72
N ASN A 129 -15.62 -2.54 -7.90
CA ASN A 129 -14.97 -1.56 -7.01
C ASN A 129 -15.49 -1.68 -5.58
N LYS A 130 -16.78 -1.88 -5.38
CA LYS A 130 -17.35 -2.10 -4.05
C LYS A 130 -16.77 -3.34 -3.38
N GLN A 131 -16.70 -4.46 -4.10
CA GLN A 131 -16.11 -5.70 -3.58
C GLN A 131 -14.64 -5.55 -3.24
N LEU A 132 -13.86 -4.84 -4.08
CA LEU A 132 -12.45 -4.56 -3.82
C LEU A 132 -12.27 -3.71 -2.55
N LEU A 133 -13.11 -2.71 -2.34
CA LEU A 133 -13.06 -1.87 -1.13
C LEU A 133 -13.38 -2.68 0.14
N GLU A 134 -14.37 -3.57 0.09
CA GLU A 134 -14.72 -4.46 1.20
C GLU A 134 -13.56 -5.44 1.51
N GLN A 135 -12.99 -6.09 0.49
CA GLN A 135 -11.85 -6.99 0.66
C GLN A 135 -10.61 -6.27 1.20
N ASN A 136 -10.29 -5.09 0.68
CA ASN A 136 -9.16 -4.29 1.18
C ASN A 136 -9.36 -3.90 2.65
N LYS A 137 -10.59 -3.58 3.05
CA LYS A 137 -10.89 -3.29 4.45
C LYS A 137 -10.66 -4.51 5.34
N ASP A 138 -11.16 -5.68 4.97
CA ASP A 138 -11.00 -6.92 5.75
C ASP A 138 -9.53 -7.31 5.91
N ILE A 139 -8.74 -7.17 4.83
CA ILE A 139 -7.27 -7.40 4.86
C ILE A 139 -6.61 -6.40 5.81
N THR A 140 -6.94 -5.11 5.69
CA THR A 140 -6.35 -4.06 6.52
C THR A 140 -6.71 -4.26 8.00
N ASP A 141 -7.95 -4.61 8.32
CA ASP A 141 -8.40 -4.91 9.69
C ASP A 141 -7.62 -6.12 10.26
N SER A 142 -7.35 -7.14 9.44
CA SER A 142 -6.54 -8.30 9.82
C SER A 142 -5.08 -7.91 10.10
N ILE A 143 -4.49 -7.00 9.32
CA ILE A 143 -3.13 -6.49 9.54
C ILE A 143 -3.07 -5.64 10.82
N TYR A 144 -4.07 -4.82 11.12
CA TYR A 144 -4.14 -4.11 12.40
C TYR A 144 -4.26 -5.05 13.60
N TYR A 145 -4.93 -6.20 13.43
CA TYR A 145 -4.93 -7.22 14.48
C TYR A 145 -3.53 -7.84 14.66
N ALA A 146 -2.82 -8.14 13.58
CA ALA A 146 -1.43 -8.61 13.64
C ALA A 146 -0.50 -7.57 14.28
N GLN A 147 -0.69 -6.28 14.01
CA GLN A 147 0.06 -5.19 14.66
C GLN A 147 -0.11 -5.23 16.18
N ARG A 148 -1.34 -5.40 16.68
CA ARG A 148 -1.59 -5.50 18.12
C ARG A 148 -0.88 -6.68 18.75
N ILE A 149 -0.81 -7.82 18.06
CA ILE A 149 -0.04 -8.98 18.52
C ILE A 149 1.44 -8.63 18.56
N GLN A 150 2.00 -8.07 17.48
CA GLN A 150 3.41 -7.68 17.42
C GLN A 150 3.76 -6.69 18.54
N GLN A 151 2.95 -5.64 18.73
CA GLN A 151 3.15 -4.66 19.80
C GLN A 151 3.07 -5.25 21.21
N SER A 152 2.29 -6.31 21.42
CA SER A 152 2.23 -7.00 22.72
C SER A 152 3.50 -7.80 23.05
N ILE A 153 4.30 -8.11 22.06
CA ILE A 153 5.53 -8.87 22.15
C ILE A 153 6.75 -7.95 22.27
N LEU A 154 6.71 -6.81 21.60
CA LEU A 154 7.77 -5.79 21.63
C LEU A 154 7.85 -5.16 23.02
N GLN A 155 9.08 -4.95 23.45
CA GLN A 155 9.38 -4.21 24.66
C GLN A 155 9.16 -2.72 24.45
N THR A 156 8.91 -1.97 25.49
CA THR A 156 8.60 -0.53 25.40
C THR A 156 9.83 0.33 25.66
N GLN A 157 9.83 1.58 25.21
CA GLN A 157 10.81 2.59 25.61
C GLN A 157 10.97 2.68 27.13
N LYS A 158 9.86 2.59 27.88
CA LYS A 158 9.92 2.58 29.34
C LYS A 158 10.74 1.42 29.89
N GLN A 159 10.59 0.22 29.33
CA GLN A 159 11.39 -0.93 29.74
C GLN A 159 12.87 -0.74 29.37
N LEU A 160 13.19 -0.12 28.21
CA LEU A 160 14.56 0.23 27.86
C LEU A 160 15.18 1.18 28.91
N SER A 161 14.42 2.22 29.33
CA SER A 161 14.88 3.20 30.33
C SER A 161 15.04 2.58 31.74
N GLU A 162 14.36 1.48 32.05
CA GLU A 162 14.59 0.71 33.28
C GLU A 162 15.97 0.03 33.28
N TYR A 163 16.45 -0.40 32.10
CA TYR A 163 17.79 -0.98 31.94
C TYR A 163 18.88 0.08 31.72
N PHE A 164 18.57 1.13 30.95
CA PHE A 164 19.48 2.20 30.59
C PHE A 164 18.80 3.55 30.82
N GLU A 165 19.18 4.25 31.87
CA GLU A 165 18.57 5.52 32.29
C GLU A 165 18.62 6.56 31.15
N GLU A 166 19.79 6.68 30.51
CA GLU A 166 20.02 7.52 29.33
C GLU A 166 19.85 6.68 28.06
N SER A 167 18.65 6.64 27.51
CA SER A 167 18.36 5.84 26.30
C SER A 167 17.18 6.37 25.50
N PHE A 168 17.17 6.08 24.19
CA PHE A 168 16.02 6.30 23.32
C PHE A 168 15.77 5.13 22.37
N LEU A 169 14.54 5.06 21.85
CA LEU A 169 14.09 4.06 20.91
C LEU A 169 13.30 4.72 19.78
N LEU A 170 13.95 5.07 18.70
CA LEU A 170 13.27 5.54 17.48
C LEU A 170 12.84 4.34 16.63
N TYR A 171 11.54 4.05 16.63
CA TYR A 171 10.94 2.93 15.91
C TYR A 171 9.80 3.38 15.01
N LYS A 172 10.00 3.31 13.70
CA LYS A 172 9.05 3.78 12.67
C LYS A 172 8.84 2.70 11.62
N PRO A 173 7.82 1.85 11.76
CA PRO A 173 7.46 0.90 10.72
C PRO A 173 7.14 1.61 9.40
N LYS A 174 7.54 1.02 8.27
CA LYS A 174 7.15 1.47 6.93
C LYS A 174 5.67 1.22 6.65
N ASP A 175 5.22 0.04 7.03
CA ASP A 175 3.84 -0.43 6.89
C ASP A 175 3.13 -0.44 8.25
N ILE A 176 1.97 -1.08 8.35
CA ILE A 176 1.23 -1.23 9.62
C ILE A 176 2.01 -2.07 10.63
N VAL A 177 2.78 -3.04 10.16
CA VAL A 177 3.64 -3.94 10.93
C VAL A 177 5.07 -3.89 10.39
N SER A 178 6.07 -4.29 11.17
CA SER A 178 7.49 -4.11 10.86
C SER A 178 8.26 -5.43 10.84
N GLY A 179 9.26 -5.53 9.95
CA GLY A 179 10.30 -6.55 9.98
C GLY A 179 11.37 -6.26 11.02
N ASP A 180 11.58 -4.98 11.33
CA ASP A 180 12.54 -4.58 12.36
C ASP A 180 12.08 -5.02 13.75
N TYR A 181 13.04 -5.51 14.53
CA TYR A 181 12.80 -6.04 15.87
C TYR A 181 13.95 -5.62 16.79
N TYR A 182 13.61 -5.39 18.04
CA TYR A 182 14.58 -5.09 19.09
C TYR A 182 14.29 -5.90 20.34
N TRP A 183 15.36 -6.16 21.13
CA TRP A 183 15.26 -6.98 22.30
C TRP A 183 16.24 -6.49 23.38
N PHE A 184 15.76 -6.43 24.60
CA PHE A 184 16.52 -6.01 25.78
C PHE A 184 16.43 -7.08 26.85
N TYR A 185 17.57 -7.31 27.52
CA TYR A 185 17.62 -8.25 28.61
C TYR A 185 18.69 -7.83 29.62
N GLU A 186 18.47 -8.14 30.89
CA GLU A 186 19.40 -7.91 31.97
C GLU A 186 19.44 -9.14 32.85
N ASP A 187 20.64 -9.61 33.22
CA ASP A 187 20.91 -10.56 34.27
C ASP A 187 21.65 -9.90 35.44
N GLU A 188 22.17 -10.68 36.39
CA GLU A 188 22.87 -10.14 37.56
C GLU A 188 24.13 -9.35 37.21
N ILE A 189 24.81 -9.69 36.09
CA ILE A 189 26.12 -9.19 35.71
C ILE A 189 26.02 -8.27 34.49
N TYR A 190 25.21 -8.61 33.53
CA TYR A 190 25.21 -8.03 32.19
C TYR A 190 23.89 -7.43 31.80
N LYS A 191 23.96 -6.40 30.93
CA LYS A 191 22.84 -5.86 30.15
C LYS A 191 23.07 -6.17 28.67
N TYR A 192 21.99 -6.54 27.98
CA TYR A 192 22.03 -6.90 26.56
C TYR A 192 21.07 -6.05 25.76
N ILE A 193 21.48 -5.69 24.55
CA ILE A 193 20.60 -5.07 23.53
C ILE A 193 20.84 -5.78 22.21
N ALA A 194 19.78 -6.17 21.54
CA ALA A 194 19.82 -6.58 20.15
C ALA A 194 18.93 -5.68 19.30
N VAL A 195 19.41 -5.30 18.13
CA VAL A 195 18.64 -4.71 17.03
C VAL A 195 18.72 -5.65 15.86
N VAL A 196 17.58 -6.00 15.32
CA VAL A 196 17.38 -7.04 14.32
C VAL A 196 16.61 -6.47 13.14
N ASP A 197 17.09 -6.72 11.97
CA ASP A 197 16.45 -6.43 10.71
C ASP A 197 16.11 -7.75 10.03
N CYS A 198 14.83 -8.08 9.95
CA CYS A 198 14.35 -9.32 9.33
C CYS A 198 14.10 -9.13 7.85
N THR A 199 14.29 -10.18 7.07
CA THR A 199 14.02 -10.16 5.64
C THR A 199 12.59 -9.74 5.33
N GLY A 200 12.45 -8.71 4.49
CA GLY A 200 11.17 -8.20 4.02
C GLY A 200 10.47 -7.27 5.01
N HIS A 201 9.56 -6.46 4.51
CA HIS A 201 8.76 -5.52 5.30
C HIS A 201 7.28 -5.95 5.32
N GLY A 202 6.45 -5.26 6.09
CA GLY A 202 5.04 -5.58 6.24
C GLY A 202 4.79 -6.94 6.89
N VAL A 203 3.77 -7.67 6.46
CA VAL A 203 3.34 -8.92 7.10
C VAL A 203 4.41 -10.02 7.12
N PRO A 204 5.14 -10.32 6.02
CA PRO A 204 6.20 -11.32 6.05
C PRO A 204 7.32 -10.97 7.03
N GLY A 205 7.82 -9.72 7.01
CA GLY A 205 8.83 -9.24 7.95
C GLY A 205 8.36 -9.32 9.41
N ALA A 206 7.12 -8.94 9.66
CA ALA A 206 6.53 -9.03 11.00
C ALA A 206 6.44 -10.48 11.51
N MET A 207 6.15 -11.44 10.65
CA MET A 207 6.17 -12.85 11.04
C MET A 207 7.59 -13.31 11.40
N MET A 208 8.60 -12.87 10.63
CA MET A 208 10.01 -13.15 10.94
C MET A 208 10.45 -12.50 12.26
N SER A 209 10.02 -11.27 12.55
CA SER A 209 10.34 -10.62 13.84
C SER A 209 9.74 -11.37 15.04
N MET A 210 8.56 -11.98 14.89
CA MET A 210 7.96 -12.84 15.92
C MET A 210 8.77 -14.14 16.12
N VAL A 211 9.28 -14.74 15.04
CA VAL A 211 10.19 -15.89 15.10
C VAL A 211 11.48 -15.49 15.80
N ALA A 212 12.07 -14.35 15.43
CA ALA A 212 13.27 -13.81 16.09
C ALA A 212 13.06 -13.64 17.60
N ASN A 213 11.94 -13.04 18.04
CA ASN A 213 11.62 -12.91 19.47
C ASN A 213 11.58 -14.27 20.20
N SER A 214 10.97 -15.27 19.60
CA SER A 214 10.91 -16.62 20.18
C SER A 214 12.31 -17.24 20.31
N MET A 215 13.14 -17.08 19.26
CA MET A 215 14.50 -17.62 19.23
C MET A 215 15.41 -16.92 20.25
N PHE A 216 15.36 -15.61 20.38
CA PHE A 216 16.10 -14.87 21.39
C PHE A 216 15.79 -15.39 22.80
N LYS A 217 14.49 -15.51 23.12
CA LYS A 217 14.04 -16.06 24.41
C LYS A 217 14.57 -17.48 24.64
N GLU A 218 14.51 -18.35 23.65
CA GLU A 218 14.97 -19.72 23.76
C GLU A 218 16.48 -19.82 23.95
N VAL A 219 17.24 -19.09 23.16
CA VAL A 219 18.73 -19.08 23.25
C VAL A 219 19.21 -18.57 24.61
N PHE A 220 18.64 -17.47 25.12
CA PHE A 220 19.02 -16.92 26.43
C PHE A 220 18.62 -17.82 27.60
N ILE A 221 17.46 -18.48 27.56
CA ILE A 221 17.01 -19.39 28.63
C ILE A 221 17.81 -20.69 28.61
N ASN A 222 18.06 -21.27 27.46
CA ASN A 222 18.52 -22.66 27.36
C ASN A 222 20.04 -22.79 27.24
N ARG A 223 20.76 -21.84 26.57
CA ARG A 223 22.18 -22.03 26.27
C ARG A 223 23.13 -21.42 27.28
N LYS A 224 22.67 -20.54 28.19
CA LYS A 224 23.46 -19.92 29.25
C LYS A 224 24.82 -19.32 28.81
N THR A 225 24.95 -19.01 27.51
CA THR A 225 26.16 -18.31 27.01
C THR A 225 25.99 -16.82 27.14
N THR A 226 27.04 -16.15 27.54
CA THR A 226 27.08 -14.68 27.69
C THR A 226 27.88 -14.00 26.57
N ASN A 227 28.52 -14.79 25.70
CA ASN A 227 29.34 -14.28 24.62
C ASN A 227 28.44 -13.92 23.39
N PRO A 228 28.42 -12.66 22.91
CA PRO A 228 27.59 -12.25 21.79
C PRO A 228 27.79 -13.08 20.51
N SER A 229 29.03 -13.45 20.15
CA SER A 229 29.28 -14.27 18.96
C SER A 229 28.71 -15.69 19.06
N GLU A 230 28.72 -16.28 20.24
CA GLU A 230 28.13 -17.60 20.49
C GLU A 230 26.60 -17.52 20.47
N ILE A 231 26.03 -16.41 20.96
CA ILE A 231 24.59 -16.15 20.88
C ILE A 231 24.17 -16.07 19.40
N LEU A 232 24.88 -15.30 18.56
CA LEU A 232 24.58 -15.20 17.12
C LEU A 232 24.69 -16.56 16.42
N LYS A 233 25.71 -17.36 16.76
CA LYS A 233 25.86 -18.72 16.23
C LYS A 233 24.69 -19.60 16.65
N ALA A 234 24.26 -19.52 17.89
CA ALA A 234 23.13 -20.25 18.42
C ALA A 234 21.81 -19.87 17.69
N LEU A 235 21.61 -18.58 17.43
CA LEU A 235 20.46 -18.09 16.65
C LEU A 235 20.48 -18.62 15.20
N ASP A 236 21.65 -18.65 14.56
CA ASP A 236 21.80 -19.20 13.20
C ASP A 236 21.48 -20.69 13.14
N GLU A 237 21.97 -21.46 14.10
CA GLU A 237 21.67 -22.90 14.24
C GLU A 237 20.15 -23.14 14.49
N GLU A 238 19.53 -22.31 15.32
CA GLU A 238 18.12 -22.47 15.67
C GLU A 238 17.20 -22.12 14.50
N LEU A 239 17.52 -21.04 13.77
CA LEU A 239 16.80 -20.66 12.56
C LEU A 239 16.91 -21.76 11.49
N ALA A 240 18.12 -22.28 11.28
CA ALA A 240 18.35 -23.38 10.34
C ALA A 240 17.51 -24.63 10.68
N LYS A 241 17.39 -24.98 11.97
CA LYS A 241 16.55 -26.12 12.41
C LYS A 241 15.06 -25.85 12.20
N SER A 242 14.61 -24.62 12.44
CA SER A 242 13.19 -24.24 12.34
C SER A 242 12.70 -24.23 10.91
N ILE A 243 13.54 -23.78 9.98
CA ILE A 243 13.20 -23.62 8.55
C ILE A 243 13.39 -24.95 7.77
N ASN A 244 14.45 -25.72 8.08
CA ASN A 244 14.79 -26.94 7.33
C ASN A 244 13.93 -28.17 7.65
N LYS A 245 12.88 -28.06 8.44
CA LYS A 245 11.95 -29.17 8.73
C LYS A 245 11.19 -29.65 7.49
N ASN A 246 11.04 -28.82 6.46
CA ASN A 246 10.39 -29.15 5.20
C ASN A 246 11.45 -29.10 4.08
N GLN A 247 11.88 -30.27 3.58
CA GLN A 247 12.95 -30.44 2.57
C GLN A 247 12.66 -29.80 1.19
N ASP A 248 11.47 -29.26 0.95
CA ASP A 248 11.04 -28.75 -0.36
C ASP A 248 11.01 -27.19 -0.49
N ALA A 249 11.31 -26.44 0.56
CA ALA A 249 11.30 -25.00 0.51
C ALA A 249 12.74 -24.45 0.48
N THR A 250 13.14 -23.85 -0.62
CA THR A 250 14.28 -22.92 -0.70
C THR A 250 13.91 -21.64 0.04
N PHE A 251 13.88 -21.70 1.37
CA PHE A 251 13.62 -20.56 2.20
C PHE A 251 14.93 -19.77 2.31
N ASN A 252 14.97 -18.60 1.71
CA ASN A 252 16.12 -17.68 1.75
C ASN A 252 15.91 -16.53 2.73
N ASP A 253 15.09 -16.74 3.76
CA ASP A 253 14.83 -15.70 4.76
C ASP A 253 15.84 -15.79 5.90
N GLY A 254 16.09 -14.65 6.51
CA GLY A 254 17.05 -14.52 7.58
C GLY A 254 16.89 -13.20 8.32
N MET A 255 17.90 -12.87 9.09
CA MET A 255 17.94 -11.61 9.81
C MET A 255 19.37 -11.08 9.94
N GLU A 256 19.51 -9.78 9.92
CA GLU A 256 20.72 -9.06 10.23
C GLU A 256 20.64 -8.56 11.67
N VAL A 257 21.69 -8.77 12.45
CA VAL A 257 21.63 -8.56 13.89
C VAL A 257 22.83 -7.76 14.36
N SER A 258 22.60 -6.73 15.14
CA SER A 258 23.62 -6.16 16.03
C SER A 258 23.29 -6.53 17.48
N LEU A 259 24.23 -7.18 18.17
CA LEU A 259 24.07 -7.62 19.56
C LEU A 259 25.21 -7.07 20.41
N ILE A 260 24.85 -6.37 21.47
CA ILE A 260 25.79 -5.91 22.49
C ILE A 260 25.48 -6.54 23.85
N ARG A 261 26.55 -6.69 24.63
CA ARG A 261 26.52 -7.01 26.06
C ARG A 261 27.37 -6.02 26.80
N ILE A 262 26.88 -5.40 27.86
CA ILE A 262 27.61 -4.47 28.71
C ILE A 262 27.72 -5.04 30.12
N ASP A 263 28.94 -5.14 30.64
CA ASP A 263 29.17 -5.50 32.03
C ASP A 263 28.81 -4.32 32.96
N LYS A 264 27.97 -4.57 33.95
CA LYS A 264 27.41 -3.55 34.85
C LYS A 264 28.45 -2.89 35.76
N GLN A 265 29.53 -3.61 36.08
CA GLN A 265 30.58 -3.12 37.01
C GLN A 265 31.75 -2.51 36.27
N THR A 266 32.18 -3.18 35.19
CA THR A 266 33.41 -2.75 34.48
C THR A 266 33.10 -1.82 33.32
N HIS A 267 31.84 -1.74 32.86
CA HIS A 267 31.43 -1.05 31.63
C HIS A 267 32.15 -1.56 30.38
N GLU A 268 32.64 -2.81 30.41
CA GLU A 268 33.14 -3.45 29.19
C GLU A 268 31.97 -3.76 28.25
N LEU A 269 32.04 -3.25 27.01
CA LEU A 269 31.17 -3.57 25.93
C LEU A 269 31.71 -4.77 25.16
N ALA A 270 30.93 -5.81 24.98
CA ALA A 270 31.16 -6.87 24.03
C ALA A 270 30.14 -6.74 22.89
N PHE A 271 30.59 -6.63 21.66
CA PHE A 271 29.78 -6.50 20.46
C PHE A 271 30.01 -7.68 19.51
N ALA A 272 28.96 -8.24 18.97
CA ALA A 272 28.96 -9.07 17.78
C ALA A 272 27.86 -8.65 16.82
N GLY A 273 28.16 -8.61 15.53
CA GLY A 273 27.19 -8.28 14.49
C GLY A 273 27.11 -9.38 13.43
N ALA A 274 25.90 -9.77 13.07
CA ALA A 274 25.61 -10.55 11.88
C ALA A 274 25.19 -9.56 10.78
N PHE A 275 26.13 -9.17 9.92
CA PHE A 275 26.06 -8.16 8.87
C PHE A 275 25.94 -6.70 9.38
N ARG A 276 25.24 -6.45 10.47
CA ARG A 276 25.02 -5.10 11.03
C ARG A 276 26.21 -4.61 11.86
N SER A 277 26.45 -3.31 11.77
CA SER A 277 27.46 -2.58 12.57
C SER A 277 26.77 -1.73 13.64
N ILE A 278 27.55 -1.30 14.63
CA ILE A 278 27.14 -0.29 15.60
C ILE A 278 28.06 0.93 15.52
N LEU A 279 27.56 2.08 16.01
CA LEU A 279 28.36 3.30 16.13
C LEU A 279 28.58 3.64 17.62
N ILE A 280 29.78 4.06 17.95
CA ILE A 280 30.11 4.55 19.28
C ILE A 280 30.58 5.99 19.13
N ALA A 281 29.91 6.90 19.82
CA ALA A 281 30.28 8.30 19.89
C ALA A 281 30.91 8.62 21.24
N ASN A 282 32.07 9.25 21.22
CA ASN A 282 32.78 9.68 22.40
C ASN A 282 33.44 11.05 22.16
N LYS A 283 34.23 11.55 23.10
CA LYS A 283 34.94 12.84 22.99
C LYS A 283 35.94 12.94 21.83
N PHE A 284 36.31 11.83 21.21
CA PHE A 284 37.22 11.79 20.05
C PHE A 284 36.47 11.70 18.71
N GLY A 285 35.15 11.57 18.73
CA GLY A 285 34.30 11.46 17.55
C GLY A 285 33.54 10.15 17.49
N ILE A 286 33.10 9.78 16.28
CA ILE A 286 32.31 8.57 16.06
C ILE A 286 33.19 7.48 15.44
N SER A 287 33.21 6.32 16.09
CA SER A 287 33.81 5.08 15.60
C SER A 287 32.76 4.06 15.22
N GLU A 288 33.10 3.14 14.31
CA GLU A 288 32.21 2.07 13.86
C GLU A 288 32.83 0.71 14.19
N LEU A 289 32.04 -0.14 14.87
CA LEU A 289 32.35 -1.57 15.00
C LEU A 289 31.56 -2.31 13.93
N LYS A 290 32.29 -2.98 13.05
CA LYS A 290 31.68 -3.74 11.94
C LYS A 290 31.35 -5.13 12.39
N GLY A 291 30.14 -5.60 12.03
CA GLY A 291 29.76 -7.00 12.15
C GLY A 291 30.49 -7.91 11.15
N SER A 292 30.29 -9.19 11.29
CA SER A 292 30.70 -10.19 10.30
C SER A 292 29.90 -9.98 9.00
N ARG A 293 30.43 -10.52 7.90
CA ARG A 293 29.80 -10.40 6.57
C ARG A 293 28.61 -11.31 6.34
N TYR A 294 28.27 -12.14 7.29
CA TYR A 294 27.20 -13.13 7.18
C TYR A 294 26.01 -12.72 8.05
N PRO A 295 24.79 -12.69 7.49
CA PRO A 295 23.57 -12.61 8.29
C PRO A 295 23.23 -13.96 8.92
N ILE A 296 22.27 -13.97 9.84
CA ILE A 296 21.66 -15.20 10.39
C ILE A 296 20.64 -15.73 9.38
N GLY A 297 20.58 -17.03 9.20
CA GLY A 297 19.73 -17.67 8.18
C GLY A 297 20.45 -17.79 6.85
N PHE A 298 20.12 -17.06 5.87
CA PHE A 298 20.71 -17.05 4.52
C PHE A 298 21.93 -17.97 4.29
N TYR A 299 22.06 -18.53 3.12
CA TYR A 299 23.22 -19.36 2.76
C TYR A 299 23.38 -20.65 3.60
N SER A 300 22.36 -21.51 3.58
CA SER A 300 22.46 -22.85 4.15
C SER A 300 23.65 -23.62 3.54
N GLY A 301 24.47 -24.22 4.41
CA GLY A 301 25.65 -24.99 3.97
C GLY A 301 26.98 -24.26 3.97
N ILE A 302 27.03 -22.96 4.34
CA ILE A 302 28.27 -22.21 4.56
C ILE A 302 28.52 -22.13 6.08
N GLU A 303 29.74 -22.48 6.50
CA GLU A 303 30.16 -22.26 7.89
C GLU A 303 30.36 -20.73 8.12
N LYS A 304 29.51 -20.16 8.96
CA LYS A 304 29.56 -18.75 9.30
C LYS A 304 30.34 -18.53 10.58
N THR A 305 31.17 -17.50 10.59
CA THR A 305 31.94 -17.10 11.77
C THR A 305 31.47 -15.74 12.25
N PHE A 306 31.14 -15.65 13.51
CA PHE A 306 30.83 -14.42 14.21
C PHE A 306 31.96 -14.13 15.22
N GLU A 307 32.38 -12.89 15.31
CA GLU A 307 33.47 -12.48 16.20
C GLU A 307 32.96 -11.50 17.25
N THR A 308 33.42 -11.67 18.48
CA THR A 308 33.14 -10.70 19.56
C THR A 308 34.28 -9.70 19.66
N GLN A 309 33.93 -8.41 19.55
CA GLN A 309 34.83 -7.28 19.76
C GLN A 309 34.59 -6.72 21.15
N LEU A 310 35.69 -6.48 21.92
CA LEU A 310 35.63 -5.93 23.27
C LEU A 310 36.13 -4.48 23.27
N ILE A 311 35.37 -3.61 23.95
CA ILE A 311 35.73 -2.19 24.10
C ILE A 311 35.47 -1.75 25.53
N GLN A 312 36.41 -1.03 26.11
CA GLN A 312 36.21 -0.37 27.39
C GLN A 312 35.50 0.96 27.19
N LEU A 313 34.26 1.05 27.63
CA LEU A 313 33.47 2.28 27.58
C LEU A 313 33.92 3.24 28.68
N GLN A 314 33.79 4.53 28.37
CA GLN A 314 33.99 5.61 29.31
C GLN A 314 32.66 6.28 29.65
N LYS A 315 32.61 6.94 30.78
CA LYS A 315 31.41 7.72 31.16
C LYS A 315 31.08 8.74 30.05
N ASN A 316 29.82 8.83 29.68
CA ASN A 316 29.24 9.64 28.61
C ASN A 316 29.52 9.13 27.17
N ASP A 317 30.09 7.95 26.99
CA ASP A 317 30.13 7.32 25.68
C ASP A 317 28.70 6.94 25.27
N SER A 318 28.33 7.25 24.03
CA SER A 318 27.01 6.90 23.46
C SER A 318 27.16 5.78 22.44
N ILE A 319 26.23 4.83 22.44
CA ILE A 319 26.21 3.66 21.54
C ILE A 319 24.92 3.70 20.74
N TYR A 320 25.02 3.51 19.42
CA TYR A 320 23.86 3.49 18.52
C TYR A 320 23.82 2.17 17.76
N LEU A 321 22.74 1.44 17.95
CA LEU A 321 22.38 0.26 17.17
C LEU A 321 21.26 0.67 16.20
N PHE A 322 21.33 0.26 14.94
CA PHE A 322 20.36 0.73 13.94
C PHE A 322 20.20 -0.28 12.78
N THR A 323 19.04 -0.23 12.15
CA THR A 323 18.74 -0.89 10.87
C THR A 323 19.05 0.04 9.70
N ASP A 324 19.00 -0.46 8.47
CA ASP A 324 19.38 0.37 7.32
C ASP A 324 18.31 1.38 6.87
N GLY A 325 17.05 1.23 7.30
CA GLY A 325 15.96 2.08 6.83
C GLY A 325 16.19 3.58 7.05
N PHE A 326 16.90 3.97 8.13
CA PHE A 326 17.25 5.37 8.33
C PHE A 326 18.27 5.87 7.30
N ILE A 327 19.32 5.10 7.05
CA ILE A 327 20.42 5.48 6.14
C ILE A 327 20.04 5.28 4.66
N ASP A 328 19.12 4.39 4.38
CA ASP A 328 18.66 4.05 3.05
C ASP A 328 17.45 4.88 2.59
N GLN A 329 16.91 5.73 3.46
CA GLN A 329 15.82 6.62 3.10
C GLN A 329 16.22 7.56 1.97
N PHE A 330 15.43 7.54 0.90
CA PHE A 330 15.57 8.50 -0.20
C PHE A 330 14.99 9.86 0.19
N GLY A 331 15.68 10.93 -0.23
CA GLY A 331 15.23 12.28 0.05
C GLY A 331 16.22 13.37 -0.35
N GLY A 332 16.06 14.56 0.25
CA GLY A 332 16.80 15.76 -0.05
C GLY A 332 16.56 16.29 -1.48
N GLU A 333 17.22 17.38 -1.83
CA GLU A 333 17.02 18.04 -3.13
C GLU A 333 17.35 17.15 -4.35
N LYS A 334 18.21 16.17 -4.19
CA LYS A 334 18.72 15.29 -5.27
C LYS A 334 18.10 13.89 -5.26
N ASN A 335 17.11 13.65 -4.40
CA ASN A 335 16.47 12.34 -4.23
C ASN A 335 17.51 11.19 -4.12
N LYS A 336 18.41 11.28 -3.14
CA LYS A 336 19.45 10.28 -2.86
C LYS A 336 19.21 9.64 -1.51
N LYS A 337 19.84 8.47 -1.28
CA LYS A 337 19.89 7.88 0.07
C LYS A 337 20.57 8.83 1.04
N LEU A 338 20.06 8.90 2.27
CA LEU A 338 20.68 9.68 3.36
C LEU A 338 22.13 9.23 3.57
N ASN A 339 22.40 7.96 3.54
CA ASN A 339 23.65 7.23 3.70
C ASN A 339 24.30 7.29 5.10
N LYS A 340 25.19 6.34 5.36
CA LYS A 340 25.85 6.20 6.67
C LYS A 340 26.75 7.38 7.04
N THR A 341 27.35 8.07 6.07
CA THR A 341 28.19 9.23 6.34
C THR A 341 27.38 10.38 6.92
N ASN A 342 26.27 10.74 6.27
CA ASN A 342 25.39 11.79 6.77
C ASN A 342 24.76 11.41 8.13
N PHE A 343 24.47 10.11 8.34
CA PHE A 343 23.99 9.65 9.65
C PHE A 343 25.03 9.84 10.75
N LYS A 344 26.30 9.53 10.48
CA LYS A 344 27.40 9.82 11.42
C LYS A 344 27.54 11.31 11.71
N ASP A 345 27.40 12.18 10.69
CA ASP A 345 27.45 13.62 10.86
C ASP A 345 26.29 14.14 11.74
N LEU A 346 25.07 13.59 11.56
CA LEU A 346 23.94 13.88 12.43
C LEU A 346 24.23 13.48 13.88
N LEU A 347 24.69 12.25 14.11
CA LEU A 347 25.03 11.76 15.45
C LEU A 347 26.17 12.57 16.12
N SER A 348 27.16 13.01 15.33
CA SER A 348 28.23 13.91 15.84
C SER A 348 27.64 15.24 16.33
N THR A 349 26.67 15.78 15.63
CA THR A 349 26.03 17.05 15.96
C THR A 349 25.26 16.99 17.27
N ILE A 350 24.65 15.85 17.56
CA ILE A 350 23.73 15.67 18.71
C ILE A 350 24.36 14.97 19.91
N ASN A 351 25.61 14.54 19.83
CA ASN A 351 26.22 13.69 20.85
C ASN A 351 26.22 14.29 22.29
N GLU A 352 26.22 15.60 22.41
CA GLU A 352 26.17 16.29 23.72
C GLU A 352 24.74 16.53 24.24
N MET A 353 23.70 16.33 23.40
CA MET A 353 22.30 16.44 23.79
C MET A 353 21.90 15.29 24.69
N ASN A 354 20.86 15.46 25.52
CA ASN A 354 20.26 14.33 26.23
C ASN A 354 19.58 13.36 25.25
N MET A 355 19.28 12.14 25.69
CA MET A 355 18.78 11.09 24.78
C MET A 355 17.41 11.38 24.18
N ASP A 356 16.51 12.05 24.90
CA ASP A 356 15.19 12.46 24.38
C ASP A 356 15.33 13.53 23.28
N GLU A 357 16.27 14.49 23.48
CA GLU A 357 16.59 15.51 22.45
C GLU A 357 17.21 14.88 21.22
N GLN A 358 18.07 13.86 21.39
CA GLN A 358 18.66 13.12 20.26
C GLN A 358 17.60 12.38 19.43
N GLU A 359 16.67 11.69 20.10
CA GLU A 359 15.54 11.02 19.43
C GLU A 359 14.71 12.01 18.60
N ALA A 360 14.30 13.12 19.24
CA ALA A 360 13.50 14.16 18.58
C ALA A 360 14.22 14.77 17.37
N PHE A 361 15.54 15.02 17.50
CA PHE A 361 16.36 15.55 16.41
C PHE A 361 16.51 14.56 15.25
N LEU A 362 16.75 13.28 15.54
CA LEU A 362 16.84 12.24 14.51
C LEU A 362 15.51 12.06 13.80
N GLU A 363 14.40 12.03 14.52
CA GLU A 363 13.08 11.95 13.92
C GLU A 363 12.76 13.15 13.02
N TYR A 364 13.06 14.36 13.49
CA TYR A 364 12.92 15.57 12.68
C TYR A 364 13.80 15.53 11.43
N SER A 365 15.06 15.14 11.58
CA SER A 365 16.02 15.06 10.46
C SER A 365 15.59 14.03 9.42
N PHE A 366 15.10 12.87 9.85
CA PHE A 366 14.56 11.84 8.97
C PHE A 366 13.36 12.35 8.18
N ASN A 367 12.37 12.95 8.85
CA ASN A 367 11.17 13.47 8.21
C ASN A 367 11.50 14.61 7.24
N ASN A 368 12.44 15.49 7.62
CA ASN A 368 12.88 16.60 6.76
C ASN A 368 13.67 16.11 5.55
N TRP A 369 14.48 15.04 5.71
CA TRP A 369 15.17 14.41 4.58
C TRP A 369 14.18 13.74 3.63
N LYS A 370 13.26 12.95 4.15
CA LYS A 370 12.24 12.23 3.39
C LYS A 370 11.29 13.17 2.64
N GLN A 371 10.94 14.30 3.22
CA GLN A 371 9.93 15.23 2.67
C GLN A 371 8.60 14.51 2.38
N ASN A 372 8.10 14.62 1.14
CA ASN A 372 6.85 14.01 0.66
C ASN A 372 7.04 12.61 0.05
N LEU A 373 8.25 12.06 0.08
CA LEU A 373 8.51 10.71 -0.42
C LEU A 373 8.01 9.67 0.57
N ASP A 374 7.68 8.49 0.07
CA ASP A 374 7.35 7.36 0.90
C ASP A 374 8.55 6.90 1.72
N GLN A 375 8.30 6.31 2.88
CA GLN A 375 9.34 5.67 3.67
C GLN A 375 9.86 4.45 2.91
N THR A 376 11.20 4.34 2.80
CA THR A 376 11.85 3.31 1.98
C THR A 376 11.79 1.94 2.64
N ASP A 377 12.03 1.88 3.95
CA ASP A 377 12.05 0.67 4.76
C ASP A 377 11.64 0.95 6.22
N ASP A 378 11.51 -0.10 7.04
CA ASP A 378 11.35 0.02 8.48
C ASP A 378 12.55 0.76 9.08
N VAL A 379 12.34 1.61 10.07
CA VAL A 379 13.38 2.41 10.72
C VAL A 379 13.44 2.06 12.20
N LEU A 380 14.60 1.62 12.63
CA LEU A 380 14.89 1.35 14.02
C LEU A 380 16.27 1.93 14.40
N VAL A 381 16.29 2.79 15.40
CA VAL A 381 17.53 3.29 16.02
C VAL A 381 17.39 3.23 17.53
N VAL A 382 18.30 2.54 18.18
CA VAL A 382 18.44 2.51 19.64
C VAL A 382 19.68 3.26 20.03
N GLY A 383 19.55 4.30 20.85
CA GLY A 383 20.65 5.04 21.44
C GLY A 383 20.71 4.82 22.96
N ILE A 384 21.89 4.56 23.47
CA ILE A 384 22.13 4.49 24.92
C ILE A 384 23.39 5.29 25.26
N ARG A 385 23.45 5.85 26.47
CA ARG A 385 24.62 6.49 27.03
C ARG A 385 25.02 5.82 28.35
N VAL A 386 26.33 5.67 28.58
CA VAL A 386 26.92 4.98 29.75
C VAL A 386 27.44 5.97 30.78
#